data_dd8fadfc5e2d2e31cd03696b8342c75c
#
_entry.id   dd8fadfc5e2d2e31cd03696b8342c75c
#
_cell.length_a   1.000
_cell.length_b   1.000
_cell.length_c   1.000
_cell.angle_alpha   90.00
_cell.angle_beta   90.00
_cell.angle_gamma   90.00
#
_symmetry.space_group_name_H-M   'P 1'
#
loop_
_entity.id
_entity.type
_entity.pdbx_description
1 polymer ?
#
loop_
_entity_poly.entity_id
_entity_poly.type
_entity_poly.pdbx_seq_one_letter_code
_entity_poly.pdbx_strand_id
1 'polypeptide(L)'
;IRDSLVRRRVFMRVLLTIFWLGLGIINGVLLANRVTPFTGPDLHLITDAVKIANKYLNPFFFVIVMIIAILVLIAMIILFVKGPRYRGKLRYRVNIPFVLIVVLAFAGTTRLALDKRVLSNYFGNIAFAYQDYGYPYCLGVTIFNTGISCPRDYSEEELSLIHISEP
;
A
#
# COMPACT_ATOMS: atom_id res chain seq x y z
N ILE A 1 -13.10 -14.73 18.51
CA ILE A 1 -11.93 -13.98 17.97
C ILE A 1 -12.38 -12.68 17.30
N ARG A 2 -13.46 -12.71 16.46
CA ARG A 2 -13.97 -11.56 15.68
C ARG A 2 -14.38 -10.36 16.54
N ASP A 3 -15.06 -10.57 17.64
CA ASP A 3 -15.53 -9.49 18.54
C ASP A 3 -14.40 -8.89 19.41
N SER A 4 -13.30 -9.61 19.57
CA SER A 4 -12.16 -9.16 20.35
C SER A 4 -11.39 -8.02 19.67
N LEU A 5 -11.21 -8.07 18.35
CA LEU A 5 -10.46 -7.05 17.59
C LEU A 5 -11.20 -5.71 17.56
N VAL A 6 -12.52 -5.71 17.28
CA VAL A 6 -13.32 -4.50 17.20
C VAL A 6 -13.41 -3.76 18.55
N ARG A 7 -13.33 -4.50 19.67
CA ARG A 7 -13.31 -3.93 21.01
C ARG A 7 -11.96 -3.33 21.42
N ARG A 8 -10.88 -3.61 20.67
CA ARG A 8 -9.53 -3.11 20.94
C ARG A 8 -9.19 -1.87 20.11
N ARG A 9 -9.96 -0.81 20.30
CA ARG A 9 -9.83 0.45 19.55
C ARG A 9 -8.43 1.06 19.62
N VAL A 10 -7.80 1.00 20.79
CA VAL A 10 -6.44 1.55 20.99
C VAL A 10 -5.44 0.74 20.16
N PHE A 11 -5.52 -0.59 20.22
CA PHE A 11 -4.66 -1.46 19.41
C PHE A 11 -4.80 -1.17 17.91
N MET A 12 -6.04 -1.06 17.41
CA MET A 12 -6.29 -0.77 16.00
C MET A 12 -5.75 0.60 15.56
N ARG A 13 -5.87 1.63 16.41
CA ARG A 13 -5.31 2.96 16.12
C ARG A 13 -3.79 2.90 16.07
N VAL A 14 -3.14 2.28 17.07
CA VAL A 14 -1.69 2.15 17.13
C VAL A 14 -1.18 1.34 15.94
N LEU A 15 -1.83 0.22 15.60
CA LEU A 15 -1.50 -0.59 14.43
C LEU A 15 -1.53 0.24 13.14
N LEU A 16 -2.62 0.99 12.94
CA LEU A 16 -2.79 1.84 11.76
C LEU A 16 -1.73 2.95 11.73
N THR A 17 -1.44 3.56 12.88
CA THR A 17 -0.41 4.60 12.98
C THR A 17 0.98 4.04 12.65
N ILE A 18 1.35 2.87 13.20
CA ILE A 18 2.63 2.22 12.93
C ILE A 18 2.73 1.84 11.45
N PHE A 19 1.64 1.33 10.87
CA PHE A 19 1.59 0.98 9.46
C PHE A 19 1.87 2.19 8.55
N TRP A 20 1.15 3.30 8.75
CA TRP A 20 1.35 4.51 7.95
C TRP A 20 2.69 5.18 8.20
N LEU A 21 3.17 5.17 9.44
CA LEU A 21 4.47 5.73 9.80
C LEU A 21 5.60 4.89 9.20
N GLY A 22 5.48 3.57 9.23
CA GLY A 22 6.42 2.65 8.59
C GLY A 22 6.50 2.86 7.07
N LEU A 23 5.34 2.95 6.40
CA LEU A 23 5.29 3.29 4.97
C LEU A 23 5.91 4.67 4.68
N GLY A 24 5.66 5.66 5.54
CA GLY A 24 6.25 6.99 5.42
C GLY A 24 7.78 6.96 5.52
N ILE A 25 8.33 6.23 6.48
CA ILE A 25 9.78 6.06 6.65
C ILE A 25 10.39 5.35 5.44
N ILE A 26 9.81 4.23 5.01
CA ILE A 26 10.26 3.48 3.82
C ILE A 26 10.26 4.41 2.59
N ASN A 27 9.16 5.13 2.39
CA ASN A 27 9.04 6.06 1.28
C ASN A 27 10.06 7.19 1.35
N GLY A 28 10.31 7.75 2.53
CA GLY A 28 11.33 8.79 2.74
C GLY A 28 12.74 8.30 2.42
N VAL A 29 13.09 7.09 2.86
CA VAL A 29 14.40 6.47 2.55
C VAL A 29 14.52 6.19 1.04
N LEU A 30 13.46 5.71 0.39
CA LEU A 30 13.48 5.46 -1.04
C LEU A 30 13.63 6.76 -1.84
N LEU A 31 12.88 7.80 -1.52
CA LEU A 31 12.95 9.09 -2.20
C LEU A 31 14.29 9.82 -1.99
N ALA A 32 15.01 9.53 -0.90
CA ALA A 32 16.37 10.00 -0.70
C ALA A 32 17.38 9.35 -1.66
N ASN A 33 17.08 8.15 -2.19
CA ASN A 33 17.97 7.36 -3.03
C ASN A 33 17.51 7.20 -4.48
N ARG A 34 16.22 7.40 -4.74
CA ARG A 34 15.60 7.29 -6.08
C ARG A 34 14.47 8.29 -6.25
N VAL A 35 14.12 8.61 -7.49
CA VAL A 35 13.04 9.57 -7.81
C VAL A 35 11.64 9.00 -7.57
N THR A 36 11.49 7.68 -7.62
CA THR A 36 10.18 7.02 -7.50
C THR A 36 9.87 6.63 -6.05
N PRO A 37 8.63 6.90 -5.56
CA PRO A 37 8.17 6.48 -4.25
C PRO A 37 8.01 4.95 -4.17
N PHE A 38 7.68 4.44 -2.97
CA PHE A 38 7.37 3.03 -2.76
C PHE A 38 6.06 2.64 -3.47
N THR A 39 6.12 1.59 -4.28
CA THR A 39 5.03 1.15 -5.17
C THR A 39 4.64 -0.30 -4.92
N GLY A 40 3.50 -0.75 -5.53
CA GLY A 40 3.07 -2.14 -5.45
C GLY A 40 4.12 -3.16 -5.91
N PRO A 41 4.80 -2.97 -7.05
CA PRO A 41 5.91 -3.83 -7.47
C PRO A 41 7.05 -3.96 -6.47
N ASP A 42 7.35 -2.92 -5.69
CA ASP A 42 8.39 -2.98 -4.65
C ASP A 42 8.08 -4.00 -3.55
N LEU A 43 6.80 -4.35 -3.34
CA LEU A 43 6.42 -5.42 -2.42
C LEU A 43 6.97 -6.78 -2.83
N HIS A 44 7.02 -7.05 -4.12
CA HIS A 44 7.59 -8.29 -4.66
C HIS A 44 9.12 -8.32 -4.53
N LEU A 45 9.75 -7.15 -4.56
CA LEU A 45 11.20 -6.99 -4.44
C LEU A 45 11.70 -7.02 -2.98
N ILE A 46 10.82 -7.04 -1.98
CA ILE A 46 11.22 -7.04 -0.55
C ILE A 46 12.16 -8.22 -0.24
N THR A 47 11.85 -9.41 -0.77
CA THR A 47 12.69 -10.61 -0.53
C THR A 47 14.11 -10.43 -1.08
N ASP A 48 14.22 -9.84 -2.25
CA ASP A 48 15.51 -9.59 -2.88
C ASP A 48 16.24 -8.41 -2.22
N ALA A 49 15.50 -7.39 -1.80
CA ALA A 49 16.04 -6.28 -1.02
C ALA A 49 16.65 -6.76 0.30
N VAL A 50 16.04 -7.71 1.01
CA VAL A 50 16.60 -8.30 2.24
C VAL A 50 17.88 -9.06 1.96
N LYS A 51 17.95 -9.86 0.87
CA LYS A 51 19.18 -10.56 0.47
C LYS A 51 20.31 -9.60 0.15
N ILE A 52 19.99 -8.50 -0.53
CA ILE A 52 20.95 -7.47 -0.93
C ILE A 52 21.37 -6.63 0.28
N ALA A 53 20.44 -6.31 1.18
CA ALA A 53 20.71 -5.52 2.38
C ALA A 53 21.82 -6.14 3.24
N ASN A 54 21.82 -7.47 3.39
CA ASN A 54 22.87 -8.17 4.10
C ASN A 54 24.27 -8.00 3.51
N LYS A 55 24.37 -7.66 2.22
CA LYS A 55 25.64 -7.44 1.51
C LYS A 55 26.14 -6.00 1.57
N TYR A 56 25.22 -5.03 1.65
CA TYR A 56 25.55 -3.60 1.55
C TYR A 56 25.39 -2.84 2.86
N LEU A 57 24.56 -3.31 3.80
CA LEU A 57 24.43 -2.70 5.12
C LEU A 57 25.51 -3.21 6.06
N ASN A 58 26.07 -2.26 6.83
CA ASN A 58 26.94 -2.65 7.93
C ASN A 58 26.18 -3.61 8.87
N PRO A 59 26.75 -4.78 9.22
CA PRO A 59 26.09 -5.79 10.07
C PRO A 59 25.56 -5.21 11.39
N PHE A 60 26.24 -4.21 11.92
CA PHE A 60 25.83 -3.53 13.16
C PHE A 60 24.47 -2.81 13.00
N PHE A 61 24.29 -2.04 11.93
CA PHE A 61 23.01 -1.37 11.64
C PHE A 61 21.88 -2.36 11.36
N PHE A 62 22.18 -3.44 10.67
CA PHE A 62 21.20 -4.49 10.40
C PHE A 62 20.68 -5.12 11.69
N VAL A 63 21.58 -5.45 12.65
CA VAL A 63 21.21 -5.99 13.96
C VAL A 63 20.36 -5.01 14.75
N ILE A 64 20.70 -3.70 14.76
CA ILE A 64 19.90 -2.67 15.44
C ILE A 64 18.49 -2.61 14.88
N VAL A 65 18.33 -2.57 13.56
CA VAL A 65 17.01 -2.52 12.89
C VAL A 65 16.19 -3.76 13.25
N MET A 66 16.81 -4.95 13.26
CA MET A 66 16.16 -6.19 13.66
C MET A 66 15.70 -6.17 15.12
N ILE A 67 16.53 -5.67 16.03
CA ILE A 67 16.16 -5.52 17.45
C ILE A 67 14.96 -4.58 17.60
N ILE A 68 14.98 -3.42 16.94
CA ILE A 68 13.87 -2.46 16.96
C ILE A 68 12.57 -3.10 16.41
N ALA A 69 12.65 -3.81 15.30
CA ALA A 69 11.50 -4.50 14.73
C ALA A 69 10.91 -5.54 15.70
N ILE A 70 11.76 -6.33 16.36
CA ILE A 70 11.34 -7.31 17.37
C ILE A 70 10.70 -6.62 18.57
N LEU A 71 11.27 -5.53 19.08
CA LEU A 71 10.71 -4.76 20.19
C LEU A 71 9.34 -4.17 19.85
N VAL A 72 9.16 -3.62 18.66
CA VAL A 72 7.86 -3.13 18.15
C VAL A 72 6.85 -4.26 18.09
N LEU A 73 7.24 -5.43 17.59
CA LEU A 73 6.36 -6.60 17.51
C LEU A 73 5.95 -7.09 18.89
N ILE A 74 6.88 -7.18 19.85
CA ILE A 74 6.60 -7.54 21.25
C ILE A 74 5.65 -6.51 21.88
N ALA A 75 5.90 -5.22 21.70
CA ALA A 75 5.03 -4.15 22.21
C ALA A 75 3.62 -4.25 21.63
N MET A 76 3.48 -4.57 20.35
CA MET A 76 2.20 -4.81 19.70
C MET A 76 1.46 -6.02 20.27
N ILE A 77 2.17 -7.12 20.53
CA ILE A 77 1.60 -8.31 21.17
C ILE A 77 1.13 -7.98 22.60
N ILE A 78 1.95 -7.27 23.38
CA ILE A 78 1.57 -6.85 24.73
C ILE A 78 0.34 -5.95 24.70
N LEU A 79 0.31 -4.97 23.79
CA LEU A 79 -0.84 -4.07 23.60
C LEU A 79 -2.08 -4.85 23.17
N PHE A 80 -1.92 -5.86 22.36
CA PHE A 80 -3.01 -6.75 21.96
C PHE A 80 -3.54 -7.56 23.14
N VAL A 81 -2.68 -8.13 23.98
CA VAL A 81 -3.07 -8.99 25.11
C VAL A 81 -3.59 -8.14 26.27
N LYS A 82 -2.83 -7.13 26.70
CA LYS A 82 -3.10 -6.33 27.92
C LYS A 82 -3.85 -5.02 27.65
N GLY A 83 -3.97 -4.59 26.37
CA GLY A 83 -4.59 -3.31 26.01
C GLY A 83 -6.06 -3.20 26.43
N PRO A 84 -6.54 -1.96 26.65
CA PRO A 84 -7.89 -1.69 27.11
C PRO A 84 -8.94 -2.20 26.11
N ARG A 85 -9.94 -2.91 26.63
CA ARG A 85 -11.08 -3.40 25.84
C ARG A 85 -12.26 -2.46 26.01
N TYR A 86 -12.83 -2.04 24.89
CA TYR A 86 -14.06 -1.26 24.92
C TYR A 86 -15.23 -2.08 25.48
N ARG A 87 -15.81 -1.64 26.59
CA ARG A 87 -16.92 -2.31 27.29
C ARG A 87 -18.31 -1.87 26.83
N GLY A 88 -18.39 -0.88 25.95
CA GLY A 88 -19.67 -0.37 25.44
C GLY A 88 -20.37 -1.35 24.47
N LYS A 89 -21.71 -1.21 24.37
CA LYS A 89 -22.48 -1.96 23.38
C LYS A 89 -22.14 -1.47 21.96
N LEU A 90 -21.71 -2.37 21.09
CA LEU A 90 -21.47 -2.07 19.69
C LEU A 90 -22.82 -2.07 18.96
N ARG A 91 -23.22 -0.94 18.40
CA ARG A 91 -24.47 -0.81 17.64
C ARG A 91 -24.22 -1.23 16.17
N TYR A 92 -24.09 -2.55 15.95
CA TYR A 92 -23.83 -3.08 14.60
C TYR A 92 -24.88 -2.67 13.57
N ARG A 93 -26.16 -2.57 13.97
CA ARG A 93 -27.27 -2.14 13.10
C ARG A 93 -27.08 -0.73 12.51
N VAL A 94 -26.33 0.15 13.21
CA VAL A 94 -26.06 1.52 12.73
C VAL A 94 -24.67 1.60 12.08
N ASN A 95 -23.70 0.91 12.66
CA ASN A 95 -22.32 1.02 12.19
C ASN A 95 -22.11 0.30 10.84
N ILE A 96 -22.74 -0.84 10.61
CA ILE A 96 -22.61 -1.58 9.35
C ILE A 96 -23.15 -0.78 8.16
N PRO A 97 -24.41 -0.28 8.19
CA PRO A 97 -24.91 0.53 7.07
C PRO A 97 -24.13 1.83 6.89
N PHE A 98 -23.67 2.47 7.97
CA PHE A 98 -22.83 3.66 7.87
C PHE A 98 -21.53 3.38 7.14
N VAL A 99 -20.80 2.32 7.51
CA VAL A 99 -19.57 1.91 6.81
C VAL A 99 -19.86 1.56 5.36
N LEU A 100 -20.97 0.86 5.09
CA LEU A 100 -21.37 0.50 3.72
C LEU A 100 -21.61 1.76 2.87
N ILE A 101 -22.33 2.74 3.40
CA ILE A 101 -22.59 4.02 2.72
C ILE A 101 -21.27 4.74 2.42
N VAL A 102 -20.34 4.80 3.39
CA VAL A 102 -19.03 5.44 3.19
C VAL A 102 -18.22 4.73 2.10
N VAL A 103 -18.21 3.39 2.11
CA VAL A 103 -17.51 2.59 1.09
C VAL A 103 -18.14 2.78 -0.29
N LEU A 104 -19.46 2.76 -0.38
CA LEU A 104 -20.18 2.99 -1.65
C LEU A 104 -19.97 4.42 -2.17
N ALA A 105 -20.01 5.42 -1.28
CA ALA A 105 -19.74 6.81 -1.65
C ALA A 105 -18.30 6.97 -2.16
N PHE A 106 -17.32 6.37 -1.48
CA PHE A 106 -15.93 6.38 -1.90
C PHE A 106 -15.74 5.68 -3.25
N ALA A 107 -16.31 4.49 -3.44
CA ALA A 107 -16.23 3.76 -4.70
C ALA A 107 -16.94 4.52 -5.84
N GLY A 108 -18.08 5.14 -5.56
CA GLY A 108 -18.82 5.94 -6.53
C GLY A 108 -18.04 7.20 -6.95
N THR A 109 -17.51 7.94 -6.00
CA THR A 109 -16.67 9.13 -6.30
C THR A 109 -15.40 8.76 -7.05
N THR A 110 -14.75 7.65 -6.71
CA THR A 110 -13.57 7.16 -7.44
C THR A 110 -13.93 6.78 -8.88
N ARG A 111 -15.05 6.07 -9.11
CA ARG A 111 -15.51 5.75 -10.46
C ARG A 111 -15.83 6.98 -11.28
N LEU A 112 -16.58 7.92 -10.72
CA LEU A 112 -16.87 9.19 -11.37
C LEU A 112 -15.61 9.98 -11.74
N ALA A 113 -14.62 9.99 -10.87
CA ALA A 113 -13.35 10.65 -11.12
C ALA A 113 -12.53 9.96 -12.24
N LEU A 114 -12.62 8.63 -12.35
CA LEU A 114 -12.02 7.87 -13.45
C LEU A 114 -12.73 8.14 -14.78
N ASP A 115 -14.07 8.13 -14.78
CA ASP A 115 -14.89 8.41 -15.99
C ASP A 115 -14.67 9.84 -16.49
N LYS A 116 -14.50 10.79 -15.59
CA LYS A 116 -14.19 12.20 -15.91
C LYS A 116 -12.70 12.43 -16.23
N ARG A 117 -11.86 11.40 -16.22
CA ARG A 117 -10.41 11.46 -16.43
C ARG A 117 -9.67 12.38 -15.45
N VAL A 118 -10.25 12.64 -14.28
CA VAL A 118 -9.60 13.33 -13.16
C VAL A 118 -8.60 12.41 -12.49
N LEU A 119 -8.94 11.10 -12.38
CA LEU A 119 -8.04 10.05 -11.91
C LEU A 119 -7.64 9.15 -13.09
N SER A 120 -6.45 8.59 -13.03
CA SER A 120 -5.97 7.60 -14.00
C SER A 120 -5.64 6.28 -13.31
N ASN A 121 -5.90 5.19 -14.01
CA ASN A 121 -5.47 3.83 -13.62
C ASN A 121 -4.09 3.49 -14.20
N TYR A 122 -3.64 4.26 -15.17
CA TYR A 122 -2.36 4.08 -15.84
C TYR A 122 -1.46 5.28 -15.54
N PHE A 123 -0.28 5.00 -15.04
CA PHE A 123 0.70 6.01 -14.69
C PHE A 123 1.87 5.96 -15.68
N GLY A 124 1.88 6.90 -16.63
CA GLY A 124 3.01 7.06 -17.55
C GLY A 124 4.29 7.47 -16.82
N ASN A 125 4.15 8.29 -15.77
CA ASN A 125 5.23 8.62 -14.86
C ASN A 125 4.74 8.47 -13.42
N ILE A 126 5.29 7.50 -12.71
CA ILE A 126 4.90 7.15 -11.34
C ILE A 126 5.16 8.31 -10.36
N ALA A 127 6.30 9.01 -10.50
CA ALA A 127 6.65 10.09 -9.58
C ALA A 127 5.61 11.22 -9.61
N PHE A 128 5.21 11.67 -10.81
CA PHE A 128 4.19 12.70 -10.98
C PHE A 128 2.80 12.21 -10.54
N ALA A 129 2.44 10.96 -10.85
CA ALA A 129 1.16 10.40 -10.42
C ALA A 129 1.00 10.42 -8.89
N TYR A 130 2.06 10.13 -8.14
CA TYR A 130 2.02 10.18 -6.67
C TYR A 130 1.91 11.61 -6.11
N GLN A 131 2.40 12.61 -6.84
CA GLN A 131 2.22 14.03 -6.49
C GLN A 131 0.80 14.50 -6.77
N ASP A 132 0.24 14.11 -7.92
CA ASP A 132 -1.07 14.59 -8.38
C ASP A 132 -2.24 13.87 -7.67
N TYR A 133 -2.17 12.55 -7.52
CA TYR A 133 -3.28 11.73 -7.01
C TYR A 133 -3.11 11.31 -5.55
N GLY A 134 -1.95 11.53 -4.96
CA GLY A 134 -1.64 11.18 -3.57
C GLY A 134 -1.24 9.73 -3.35
N TYR A 135 -0.42 9.54 -2.31
CA TYR A 135 0.23 8.28 -1.99
C TYR A 135 -0.74 7.09 -1.78
N PRO A 136 -1.84 7.20 -0.97
CA PRO A 136 -2.71 6.05 -0.72
C PRO A 136 -3.43 5.52 -1.96
N TYR A 137 -3.85 6.42 -2.86
CA TYR A 137 -4.52 6.05 -4.10
C TYR A 137 -3.55 5.33 -5.04
N CYS A 138 -2.40 5.94 -5.30
CA CYS A 138 -1.41 5.38 -6.22
C CYS A 138 -0.83 4.06 -5.73
N LEU A 139 -0.57 3.92 -4.42
CA LEU A 139 -0.16 2.66 -3.82
C LEU A 139 -1.23 1.58 -4.03
N GLY A 140 -2.50 1.90 -3.79
CA GLY A 140 -3.61 0.99 -4.05
C GLY A 140 -3.68 0.55 -5.51
N VAL A 141 -3.62 1.50 -6.45
CA VAL A 141 -3.63 1.19 -7.89
C VAL A 141 -2.45 0.31 -8.27
N THR A 142 -1.23 0.64 -7.83
CA THR A 142 -0.03 -0.14 -8.18
C THR A 142 0.02 -1.53 -7.56
N ILE A 143 -0.65 -1.77 -6.41
CA ILE A 143 -0.80 -3.11 -5.82
C ILE A 143 -1.74 -3.98 -6.66
N PHE A 144 -2.86 -3.41 -7.12
CA PHE A 144 -3.90 -4.16 -7.84
C PHE A 144 -3.70 -4.19 -9.35
N ASN A 145 -2.98 -3.20 -9.91
CA ASN A 145 -2.71 -3.08 -11.35
C ASN A 145 -1.21 -3.20 -11.60
N THR A 146 -0.70 -4.41 -11.50
CA THR A 146 0.74 -4.73 -11.58
C THR A 146 1.27 -4.92 -13.00
N GLY A 147 0.49 -4.68 -14.05
CA GLY A 147 0.91 -4.97 -15.41
C GLY A 147 0.44 -3.96 -16.45
N ILE A 148 1.20 -3.90 -17.54
CA ILE A 148 0.74 -3.34 -18.80
C ILE A 148 -0.34 -4.28 -19.30
N SER A 149 -1.60 -3.87 -19.26
CA SER A 149 -2.66 -4.64 -19.90
C SER A 149 -2.46 -4.57 -21.41
N CYS A 150 -2.43 -5.72 -22.05
CA CYS A 150 -2.46 -5.80 -23.51
C CYS A 150 -3.67 -4.99 -24.05
N PRO A 151 -3.51 -4.07 -25.00
CA PRO A 151 -4.63 -3.39 -25.62
C PRO A 151 -5.64 -4.42 -26.15
N ARG A 152 -6.94 -4.14 -26.02
CA ARG A 152 -8.01 -5.08 -26.40
C ARG A 152 -8.06 -5.40 -27.90
N ASP A 153 -7.46 -4.55 -28.72
CA ASP A 153 -7.45 -4.65 -30.18
C ASP A 153 -6.09 -5.10 -30.72
N TYR A 154 -5.33 -5.84 -29.95
CA TYR A 154 -4.00 -6.28 -30.31
C TYR A 154 -4.09 -7.53 -31.18
N SER A 155 -3.81 -7.41 -32.47
CA SER A 155 -3.70 -8.53 -33.38
C SER A 155 -2.22 -8.90 -33.66
N GLU A 156 -1.94 -10.20 -33.82
CA GLU A 156 -0.60 -10.66 -34.19
C GLU A 156 -0.12 -10.10 -35.55
N GLU A 157 -1.09 -9.71 -36.41
CA GLU A 157 -0.81 -9.11 -37.73
C GLU A 157 -0.20 -7.69 -37.58
N GLU A 158 -0.65 -6.88 -36.60
CA GLU A 158 -0.07 -5.55 -36.36
C GLU A 158 1.36 -5.62 -35.79
N LEU A 159 1.66 -6.66 -35.01
CA LEU A 159 3.02 -6.94 -34.56
C LEU A 159 3.99 -7.24 -35.69
N SER A 160 3.55 -8.01 -36.68
CA SER A 160 4.37 -8.36 -37.83
C SER A 160 4.72 -7.13 -38.68
N LEU A 161 3.82 -6.15 -38.76
CA LEU A 161 4.05 -4.89 -39.48
C LEU A 161 5.06 -3.99 -38.79
N ILE A 162 5.10 -3.98 -37.44
CA ILE A 162 6.08 -3.21 -36.67
C ILE A 162 7.49 -3.81 -36.83
N HIS A 163 7.61 -5.13 -36.85
CA HIS A 163 8.91 -5.81 -37.04
C HIS A 163 9.48 -5.65 -38.48
N ILE A 164 8.63 -5.41 -39.48
CA ILE A 164 9.06 -5.23 -40.88
C ILE A 164 9.53 -3.77 -41.14
N SER A 165 9.16 -2.82 -40.30
CA SER A 165 9.48 -1.41 -40.48
C SER A 165 10.76 -0.94 -39.75
N GLU A 166 11.45 -1.80 -39.01
CA GLU A 166 12.78 -1.47 -38.46
C GLU A 166 13.86 -1.84 -39.47
N PRO A 167 14.69 -0.86 -39.90
CA PRO A 167 15.81 -1.10 -40.81
C PRO A 167 16.98 -1.83 -40.13
#